data_2d48916946efdac1750cf634b7da039b
#
_entry.id   2d48916946efdac1750cf634b7da039b
#
_cell.length_a   1.000
_cell.length_b   1.000
_cell.length_c   1.000
_cell.angle_alpha   90.00
_cell.angle_beta   90.00
_cell.angle_gamma   90.00
#
_symmetry.space_group_name_H-M   'P 1'
#
loop_
_entity.id
_entity.type
_entity.pdbx_description
1 polymer ?
#
loop_
_entity_poly.entity_id
_entity_poly.type
_entity_poly.pdbx_seq_one_letter_code
_entity_poly.pdbx_strand_id
1 'polypeptide(L)'
;LSDSIMRIKEAIEHGKVGHTDILVMDAKHSLKDAEAANKEMTNPHIKEAINHLKAAIEEGDKQDAKAATGHAEEALTHLEAATK
;
A
#
# COMPACT_ATOMS: atom_id res chain seq x y z
N LEU A 1 2.20 -12.28 1.69
CA LEU A 1 1.58 -11.03 1.16
C LEU A 1 0.10 -10.88 1.47
N SER A 2 -0.54 -11.89 2.04
CA SER A 2 -1.99 -11.79 2.34
C SER A 2 -2.26 -10.65 3.32
N ASP A 3 -1.39 -10.43 4.30
CA ASP A 3 -1.54 -9.31 5.23
C ASP A 3 -1.36 -7.96 4.53
N SER A 4 -0.37 -7.85 3.64
CA SER A 4 -0.17 -6.63 2.85
C SER A 4 -1.41 -6.29 2.04
N ILE A 5 -1.98 -7.30 1.37
CA ILE A 5 -3.16 -7.12 0.52
C ILE A 5 -4.37 -6.71 1.38
N MET A 6 -4.58 -7.39 2.49
CA MET A 6 -5.69 -7.06 3.39
C MET A 6 -5.58 -5.63 3.91
N ARG A 7 -4.40 -5.25 4.38
CA ARG A 7 -4.18 -3.91 4.94
C ARG A 7 -4.35 -2.82 3.90
N ILE A 8 -3.84 -3.04 2.68
CA ILE A 8 -3.97 -1.99 1.66
C ILE A 8 -5.41 -1.86 1.17
N LYS A 9 -6.18 -2.94 1.16
CA LYS A 9 -7.61 -2.85 0.86
C LYS A 9 -8.34 -2.00 1.89
N GLU A 10 -8.02 -2.17 3.18
CA GLU A 10 -8.57 -1.33 4.24
C GLU A 10 -8.17 0.13 4.04
N ALA A 11 -6.90 0.38 3.70
CA ALA A 11 -6.41 1.73 3.44
C ALA A 11 -7.21 2.40 2.33
N ILE A 12 -7.47 1.68 1.25
CA ILE A 12 -8.25 2.20 0.12
C ILE A 12 -9.66 2.60 0.55
N GLU A 13 -10.32 1.75 1.34
CA GLU A 13 -11.66 2.04 1.84
C GLU A 13 -11.68 3.33 2.66
N HIS A 14 -10.72 3.50 3.57
CA HIS A 14 -10.63 4.71 4.38
C HIS A 14 -10.22 5.92 3.53
N GLY A 15 -9.36 5.73 2.56
CA GLY A 15 -8.96 6.81 1.66
C GLY A 15 -10.11 7.37 0.85
N LYS A 16 -11.03 6.52 0.42
CA LYS A 16 -12.19 6.92 -0.37
C LYS A 16 -13.13 7.84 0.40
N VAL A 17 -13.13 7.76 1.72
CA VAL A 17 -13.96 8.63 2.56
C VAL A 17 -13.14 9.71 3.28
N GLY A 18 -11.90 9.91 2.86
CA GLY A 18 -11.06 11.00 3.34
C GLY A 18 -10.34 10.75 4.67
N HIS A 19 -10.32 9.52 5.15
CA HIS A 19 -9.64 9.17 6.40
C HIS A 19 -8.15 8.89 6.14
N THR A 20 -7.37 9.94 5.89
CA THR A 20 -5.96 9.81 5.51
C THR A 20 -5.09 9.27 6.65
N ASP A 21 -5.43 9.57 7.88
CA ASP A 21 -4.68 9.08 9.04
C ASP A 21 -4.75 7.55 9.14
N ILE A 22 -5.92 6.98 8.92
CA ILE A 22 -6.11 5.53 8.94
C ILE A 22 -5.44 4.90 7.71
N LEU A 23 -5.59 5.54 6.54
CA LEU A 23 -4.91 5.08 5.32
C LEU A 23 -3.41 4.98 5.55
N VAL A 24 -2.79 6.00 6.15
CA VAL A 24 -1.36 6.01 6.40
C VAL A 24 -0.97 4.87 7.34
N MET A 25 -1.73 4.65 8.39
CA MET A 25 -1.47 3.56 9.34
C MET A 25 -1.52 2.20 8.64
N ASP A 26 -2.58 1.96 7.87
CA ASP A 26 -2.74 0.70 7.16
C ASP A 26 -1.67 0.52 6.08
N ALA A 27 -1.31 1.59 5.38
CA ALA A 27 -0.27 1.55 4.36
C ALA A 27 1.10 1.22 4.97
N LYS A 28 1.39 1.73 6.16
CA LYS A 28 2.64 1.41 6.87
C LYS A 28 2.70 -0.07 7.25
N HIS A 29 1.59 -0.64 7.71
CA HIS A 29 1.52 -2.07 8.00
C HIS A 29 1.73 -2.90 6.73
N SER A 30 1.08 -2.51 5.64
CA SER A 30 1.23 -3.18 4.36
C SER A 30 2.68 -3.11 3.87
N LEU A 31 3.30 -1.94 4.00
CA LEU A 31 4.69 -1.72 3.59
C LEU A 31 5.65 -2.64 4.35
N LYS A 32 5.49 -2.72 5.67
CA LYS A 32 6.35 -3.55 6.50
C LYS A 32 6.30 -5.01 6.06
N ASP A 33 5.10 -5.52 5.82
CA ASP A 33 4.92 -6.90 5.38
C ASP A 33 5.48 -7.12 3.97
N ALA A 34 5.28 -6.16 3.06
CA ALA A 34 5.81 -6.25 1.70
C ALA A 34 7.33 -6.22 1.69
N GLU A 35 7.93 -5.39 2.53
CA GLU A 35 9.40 -5.34 2.64
C GLU A 35 9.97 -6.67 3.16
N ALA A 36 9.31 -7.28 4.14
CA ALA A 36 9.72 -8.57 4.65
C ALA A 36 9.64 -9.65 3.56
N ALA A 37 8.55 -9.65 2.80
CA ALA A 37 8.39 -10.60 1.70
C ALA A 37 9.46 -10.41 0.63
N ASN A 38 9.80 -9.16 0.32
CA ASN A 38 10.80 -8.85 -0.70
C ASN A 38 12.22 -9.30 -0.29
N LYS A 39 12.49 -9.33 1.00
CA LYS A 39 13.78 -9.84 1.50
C LYS A 39 13.90 -11.35 1.32
N GLU A 40 12.81 -12.08 1.49
CA GLU A 40 12.82 -13.52 1.34
C GLU A 40 12.91 -13.94 -0.12
N MET A 41 12.16 -13.27 -0.98
CA MET A 41 12.18 -13.57 -2.41
C MET A 41 11.93 -12.28 -3.18
N THR A 42 12.97 -11.74 -3.79
CA THR A 42 12.90 -10.52 -4.58
C THR A 42 11.95 -10.72 -5.76
N ASN A 43 11.02 -9.79 -5.91
CA ASN A 43 10.01 -9.84 -6.97
C ASN A 43 9.77 -8.42 -7.48
N PRO A 44 9.83 -8.20 -8.81
CA PRO A 44 9.63 -6.86 -9.38
C PRO A 44 8.28 -6.23 -8.99
N HIS A 45 7.23 -7.03 -8.90
CA HIS A 45 5.92 -6.52 -8.51
C HIS A 45 5.89 -6.09 -7.05
N ILE A 46 6.59 -6.81 -6.17
CA ILE A 46 6.69 -6.40 -4.77
C ILE A 46 7.47 -5.09 -4.67
N LYS A 47 8.54 -4.92 -5.43
CA LYS A 47 9.30 -3.66 -5.45
C LYS A 47 8.44 -2.48 -5.89
N GLU A 48 7.65 -2.66 -6.95
CA GLU A 48 6.74 -1.62 -7.42
C GLU A 48 5.68 -1.30 -6.37
N ALA A 49 5.14 -2.33 -5.72
CA ALA A 49 4.17 -2.13 -4.64
C ALA A 49 4.79 -1.31 -3.51
N ILE A 50 6.02 -1.61 -3.12
CA ILE A 50 6.72 -0.87 -2.06
C ILE A 50 6.83 0.61 -2.43
N ASN A 51 7.19 0.92 -3.68
CA ASN A 51 7.28 2.31 -4.13
C ASN A 51 5.93 3.02 -4.02
N HIS A 52 4.86 2.38 -4.44
CA HIS A 52 3.52 2.98 -4.35
C HIS A 52 3.03 3.08 -2.91
N LEU A 53 3.37 2.12 -2.05
CA LEU A 53 3.03 2.22 -0.63
C LEU A 53 3.71 3.42 0.02
N LYS A 54 4.98 3.64 -0.28
CA LYS A 54 5.71 4.82 0.23
C LYS A 54 5.08 6.11 -0.28
N ALA A 55 4.69 6.15 -1.55
CA ALA A 55 4.03 7.31 -2.13
C ALA A 55 2.66 7.54 -1.48
N ALA A 56 1.90 6.48 -1.22
CA ALA A 56 0.61 6.59 -0.56
C ALA A 56 0.76 7.19 0.84
N ILE A 57 1.78 6.75 1.59
CA ILE A 57 2.06 7.27 2.93
C ILE A 57 2.41 8.76 2.86
N GLU A 58 3.26 9.14 1.91
CA GLU A 58 3.67 10.52 1.74
C GLU A 58 2.47 11.43 1.42
N GLU A 59 1.63 11.02 0.47
CA GLU A 59 0.45 11.80 0.12
C GLU A 59 -0.58 11.80 1.25
N GLY A 60 -0.71 10.71 1.97
CA GLY A 60 -1.59 10.64 3.13
C GLY A 60 -1.14 11.58 4.25
N ASP A 61 0.17 11.68 4.48
CA ASP A 61 0.72 12.61 5.46
C ASP A 61 0.45 14.07 5.08
N LYS A 62 0.36 14.35 3.78
CA LYS A 62 -0.03 15.67 3.27
C LYS A 62 -1.54 15.86 3.29
N GLN A 63 -2.29 14.86 3.72
CA GLN A 63 -3.76 14.86 3.74
C GLN A 63 -4.38 14.94 2.35
N ASP A 64 -3.66 14.47 1.33
CA ASP A 64 -4.18 14.35 -0.02
C ASP A 64 -4.79 12.97 -0.20
N ALA A 65 -6.05 12.83 0.19
CA ALA A 65 -6.73 11.53 0.18
C ALA A 65 -6.84 10.93 -1.22
N LYS A 66 -7.08 11.75 -2.23
CA LYS A 66 -7.23 11.27 -3.60
C LYS A 66 -5.93 10.67 -4.14
N ALA A 67 -4.82 11.40 -3.98
CA ALA A 67 -3.53 10.92 -4.44
C ALA A 67 -3.08 9.69 -3.64
N ALA A 68 -3.27 9.71 -2.32
CA ALA A 68 -2.93 8.59 -1.46
C ALA A 68 -3.70 7.33 -1.85
N THR A 69 -5.00 7.47 -2.08
CA THR A 69 -5.85 6.35 -2.49
C THR A 69 -5.42 5.79 -3.84
N GLY A 70 -5.09 6.67 -4.79
CA GLY A 70 -4.60 6.26 -6.11
C GLY A 70 -3.33 5.42 -6.01
N HIS A 71 -2.37 5.86 -5.21
CA HIS A 71 -1.14 5.08 -5.01
C HIS A 71 -1.41 3.77 -4.28
N ALA A 72 -2.33 3.77 -3.33
CA ALA A 72 -2.71 2.54 -2.63
C ALA A 72 -3.34 1.53 -3.59
N GLU A 73 -4.17 1.99 -4.52
CA GLU A 73 -4.76 1.13 -5.54
C GLU A 73 -3.72 0.53 -6.48
N GLU A 74 -2.71 1.32 -6.87
CA GLU A 74 -1.62 0.81 -7.68
C GLU A 74 -0.79 -0.21 -6.91
N ALA A 75 -0.54 0.05 -5.63
CA ALA A 75 0.17 -0.90 -4.78
C ALA A 75 -0.59 -2.24 -4.71
N LEU A 76 -1.91 -2.19 -4.55
CA LEU A 76 -2.73 -3.40 -4.51
C LEU A 76 -2.59 -4.20 -5.80
N THR A 77 -2.64 -3.52 -6.95
CA THR A 77 -2.50 -4.18 -8.24
C THR A 77 -1.19 -4.97 -8.32
N HIS A 78 -0.08 -4.36 -7.90
CA HIS A 78 1.21 -5.03 -7.93
C HIS A 78 1.31 -6.16 -6.90
N LEU A 79 0.74 -5.98 -5.70
CA LEU A 79 0.74 -7.04 -4.69
C LEU A 79 -0.04 -8.26 -5.18
N GLU A 80 -1.19 -8.03 -5.81
CA GLU A 80 -1.99 -9.12 -6.38
C GLU A 80 -1.25 -9.81 -7.52
N ALA A 81 -0.56 -9.05 -8.37
CA ALA A 81 0.23 -9.63 -9.43
C ALA A 81 1.36 -10.51 -8.88
N ALA A 82 1.95 -10.12 -7.77
CA ALA A 82 3.03 -10.87 -7.15
C ALA A 82 2.58 -12.22 -6.57
N THR A 83 1.28 -12.38 -6.32
CA THR A 83 0.74 -13.62 -5.74
C THR A 83 0.26 -14.63 -6.79
N LYS A 84 0.33 -14.29 -8.06
CA LYS A 84 -0.12 -15.16 -9.15
C LYS A 84 0.94 -16.14 -9.62
#